data_7c73fb3c638c5354907d376169b1aeb4
#
_entry.id   7c73fb3c638c5354907d376169b1aeb4
#
_cell.length_a   1.000
_cell.length_b   1.000
_cell.length_c   1.000
_cell.angle_alpha   90.00
_cell.angle_beta   90.00
_cell.angle_gamma   90.00
#
_symmetry.space_group_name_H-M   'P 1'
#
loop_
_entity.id
_entity.type
_entity.pdbx_description
1 polymer ?
#
loop_
_entity_poly.entity_id
_entity_poly.type
_entity_poly.pdbx_seq_one_letter_code
_entity_poly.pdbx_strand_id
1 'polypeptide(L)'
;MMPFAGLLAALQQIPDPRRRQGQRYSLAHLLLFAVLAILAGATSYRGMRAFIAVHREHLNATFGARFRRAPAVNTLRGLFQALDPAELEAAFRRHAQSLGAAAPPAGSRRVIALDGKTLKRSFDHLNDVAAAHVLSAFACEAALILAHQEVRNAAEEIPAVQALIEELGVQGVLFTADALHGQKKLRGRGAHRQRPVGPAQGQPAPLA
;
A
#
# COMPACT_ATOMS: atom_id res chain seq x y z
N MET A 1 17.95 -7.56 -15.39
CA MET A 1 17.25 -7.68 -14.10
C MET A 1 15.80 -8.03 -14.38
N MET A 2 15.22 -9.04 -13.70
CA MET A 2 13.82 -9.45 -13.89
C MET A 2 12.92 -8.32 -13.34
N PRO A 3 11.96 -7.78 -14.12
CA PRO A 3 11.02 -6.78 -13.61
C PRO A 3 10.22 -7.37 -12.44
N PHE A 4 9.91 -6.55 -11.43
CA PHE A 4 9.17 -6.96 -10.24
C PHE A 4 9.80 -8.11 -9.42
N ALA A 5 11.09 -8.43 -9.58
CA ALA A 5 11.76 -9.50 -8.81
C ALA A 5 11.68 -9.26 -7.29
N GLY A 6 11.87 -8.02 -6.86
CA GLY A 6 11.75 -7.64 -5.43
C GLY A 6 10.33 -7.84 -4.89
N LEU A 7 9.30 -7.51 -5.67
CA LEU A 7 7.91 -7.76 -5.27
C LEU A 7 7.63 -9.27 -5.19
N LEU A 8 8.05 -10.04 -6.20
CA LEU A 8 7.88 -11.49 -6.18
C LEU A 8 8.55 -12.12 -4.94
N ALA A 9 9.78 -11.70 -4.62
CA ALA A 9 10.51 -12.17 -3.44
C ALA A 9 9.77 -11.81 -2.13
N ALA A 10 9.19 -10.63 -2.02
CA ALA A 10 8.38 -10.23 -0.87
C ALA A 10 7.09 -11.06 -0.75
N LEU A 11 6.41 -11.33 -1.87
CA LEU A 11 5.20 -12.15 -1.92
C LEU A 11 5.46 -13.64 -1.61
N GLN A 12 6.67 -14.14 -1.88
CA GLN A 12 7.07 -15.53 -1.53
C GLN A 12 7.15 -15.78 -0.03
N GLN A 13 7.23 -14.73 0.77
CA GLN A 13 7.28 -14.84 2.24
C GLN A 13 5.89 -14.97 2.88
N ILE A 14 4.82 -14.75 2.12
CA ILE A 14 3.46 -14.88 2.63
C ILE A 14 3.13 -16.36 2.81
N PRO A 15 2.69 -16.80 4.02
CA PRO A 15 2.24 -18.16 4.24
C PRO A 15 1.01 -18.48 3.38
N ASP A 16 1.02 -19.64 2.74
CA ASP A 16 -0.11 -20.04 1.87
C ASP A 16 -1.26 -20.58 2.74
N PRO A 17 -2.41 -19.87 2.81
CA PRO A 17 -3.54 -20.29 3.64
C PRO A 17 -4.29 -21.50 3.07
N ARG A 18 -3.98 -21.92 1.84
CA ARG A 18 -4.69 -22.97 1.15
C ARG A 18 -4.21 -24.35 1.59
N ARG A 19 -5.12 -25.33 1.64
CA ARG A 19 -4.76 -26.73 1.82
C ARG A 19 -3.92 -27.24 0.64
N ARG A 20 -3.07 -28.26 0.83
CA ARG A 20 -2.18 -28.81 -0.21
C ARG A 20 -2.88 -29.10 -1.55
N GLN A 21 -4.11 -29.63 -1.51
CA GLN A 21 -4.90 -29.89 -2.73
C GLN A 21 -5.26 -28.60 -3.49
N GLY A 22 -5.33 -27.44 -2.83
CA GLY A 22 -5.62 -26.13 -3.41
C GLY A 22 -4.40 -25.40 -3.96
N GLN A 23 -3.17 -25.90 -3.74
CA GLN A 23 -1.91 -25.25 -4.08
C GLN A 23 -1.40 -25.59 -5.49
N ARG A 24 -2.31 -25.84 -6.43
CA ARG A 24 -1.94 -26.11 -7.84
C ARG A 24 -1.13 -24.99 -8.48
N TYR A 25 -1.33 -23.76 -8.04
CA TYR A 25 -0.65 -22.55 -8.48
C TYR A 25 0.14 -21.99 -7.30
N SER A 26 1.39 -21.56 -7.54
CA SER A 26 2.17 -20.86 -6.53
C SER A 26 1.43 -19.61 -6.05
N LEU A 27 1.33 -19.43 -4.73
CA LEU A 27 0.68 -18.26 -4.12
C LEU A 27 1.30 -16.97 -4.62
N ALA A 28 2.63 -16.85 -4.52
CA ALA A 28 3.34 -15.62 -4.90
C ALA A 28 3.10 -15.24 -6.36
N HIS A 29 3.08 -16.21 -7.28
CA HIS A 29 2.78 -15.92 -8.68
C HIS A 29 1.31 -15.55 -8.91
N LEU A 30 0.36 -16.17 -8.17
CA LEU A 30 -1.05 -15.76 -8.24
C LEU A 30 -1.24 -14.31 -7.80
N LEU A 31 -0.61 -13.92 -6.68
CA LEU A 31 -0.67 -12.57 -6.16
C LEU A 31 0.01 -11.58 -7.11
N LEU A 32 1.22 -11.88 -7.60
CA LEU A 32 1.91 -11.04 -8.57
C LEU A 32 1.07 -10.85 -9.85
N PHE A 33 0.50 -11.92 -10.39
CA PHE A 33 -0.31 -11.85 -11.62
C PHE A 33 -1.62 -11.10 -11.40
N ALA A 34 -2.21 -11.18 -10.20
CA ALA A 34 -3.36 -10.37 -9.82
C ALA A 34 -2.99 -8.87 -9.74
N VAL A 35 -1.85 -8.53 -9.14
CA VAL A 35 -1.33 -7.14 -9.12
C VAL A 35 -1.12 -6.63 -10.54
N LEU A 36 -0.45 -7.38 -11.40
CA LEU A 36 -0.24 -6.98 -12.80
C LEU A 36 -1.57 -6.82 -13.55
N ALA A 37 -2.55 -7.69 -13.31
CA ALA A 37 -3.89 -7.57 -13.89
C ALA A 37 -4.60 -6.29 -13.43
N ILE A 38 -4.51 -5.93 -12.14
CA ILE A 38 -5.08 -4.70 -11.59
C ILE A 38 -4.41 -3.48 -12.23
N LEU A 39 -3.09 -3.47 -12.34
CA LEU A 39 -2.34 -2.39 -13.01
C LEU A 39 -2.70 -2.27 -14.48
N ALA A 40 -3.08 -3.38 -15.15
CA ALA A 40 -3.60 -3.41 -16.51
C ALA A 40 -5.10 -3.07 -16.60
N GLY A 41 -5.75 -2.64 -15.51
CA GLY A 41 -7.14 -2.19 -15.49
C GLY A 41 -8.18 -3.26 -15.14
N ALA A 42 -7.80 -4.44 -14.65
CA ALA A 42 -8.77 -5.43 -14.20
C ALA A 42 -9.44 -4.99 -12.89
N THR A 43 -10.77 -4.90 -12.90
CA THR A 43 -11.59 -4.49 -11.75
C THR A 43 -12.39 -5.64 -11.13
N SER A 44 -12.16 -6.88 -11.55
CA SER A 44 -12.89 -8.06 -11.09
C SER A 44 -12.04 -9.33 -11.21
N TYR A 45 -12.39 -10.36 -10.47
CA TYR A 45 -11.76 -11.69 -10.61
C TYR A 45 -11.89 -12.27 -12.02
N ARG A 46 -12.97 -11.95 -12.75
CA ARG A 46 -13.13 -12.33 -14.17
C ARG A 46 -12.10 -11.61 -15.03
N GLY A 47 -11.88 -10.31 -14.82
CA GLY A 47 -10.85 -9.51 -15.48
C GLY A 47 -9.45 -10.05 -15.19
N MET A 48 -9.12 -10.32 -13.92
CA MET A 48 -7.84 -10.93 -13.54
C MET A 48 -7.61 -12.27 -14.24
N ARG A 49 -8.63 -13.15 -14.27
CA ARG A 49 -8.55 -14.42 -14.98
C ARG A 49 -8.31 -14.23 -16.48
N ALA A 50 -9.03 -13.29 -17.11
CA ALA A 50 -8.87 -13.00 -18.53
C ALA A 50 -7.47 -12.50 -18.85
N PHE A 51 -6.93 -11.57 -18.07
CA PHE A 51 -5.56 -11.09 -18.17
C PHE A 51 -4.55 -12.25 -18.10
N ILE A 52 -4.65 -13.08 -17.04
CA ILE A 52 -3.77 -14.23 -16.86
C ILE A 52 -3.90 -15.22 -18.02
N ALA A 53 -5.10 -15.43 -18.56
CA ALA A 53 -5.32 -16.35 -19.68
C ALA A 53 -4.61 -15.89 -20.96
N VAL A 54 -4.73 -14.59 -21.27
CA VAL A 54 -4.11 -13.97 -22.45
C VAL A 54 -2.60 -13.94 -22.33
N HIS A 55 -2.07 -13.56 -21.18
CA HIS A 55 -0.64 -13.32 -20.98
C HIS A 55 0.11 -14.51 -20.36
N ARG A 56 -0.54 -15.66 -20.18
CA ARG A 56 -0.01 -16.81 -19.43
C ARG A 56 1.40 -17.24 -19.84
N GLU A 57 1.66 -17.35 -21.12
CA GLU A 57 2.96 -17.83 -21.62
C GLU A 57 4.06 -16.83 -21.33
N HIS A 58 3.78 -15.56 -21.57
CA HIS A 58 4.70 -14.48 -21.24
C HIS A 58 4.97 -14.37 -19.75
N LEU A 59 3.92 -14.44 -18.91
CA LEU A 59 4.03 -14.42 -17.44
C LEU A 59 4.84 -15.62 -16.94
N ASN A 60 4.60 -16.82 -17.49
CA ASN A 60 5.38 -18.00 -17.13
C ASN A 60 6.86 -17.83 -17.50
N ALA A 61 7.16 -17.36 -18.71
CA ALA A 61 8.53 -17.16 -19.16
C ALA A 61 9.26 -16.08 -18.34
N THR A 62 8.58 -14.96 -18.08
CA THR A 62 9.18 -13.81 -17.38
C THR A 62 9.43 -14.09 -15.90
N PHE A 63 8.52 -14.79 -15.22
CA PHE A 63 8.58 -14.97 -13.76
C PHE A 63 8.90 -16.40 -13.31
N GLY A 64 9.20 -17.31 -14.26
CA GLY A 64 9.50 -18.71 -13.93
C GLY A 64 8.29 -19.49 -13.40
N ALA A 65 7.07 -19.01 -13.66
CA ALA A 65 5.85 -19.69 -13.26
C ALA A 65 5.56 -20.90 -14.17
N ARG A 66 4.71 -21.83 -13.69
CA ARG A 66 4.37 -23.06 -14.44
C ARG A 66 2.85 -23.24 -14.54
N PHE A 67 2.14 -22.20 -14.95
CA PHE A 67 0.69 -22.24 -15.10
C PHE A 67 0.33 -22.90 -16.43
N ARG A 68 -0.22 -24.12 -16.40
CA ARG A 68 -0.71 -24.81 -17.59
C ARG A 68 -1.99 -24.19 -18.14
N ARG A 69 -2.80 -23.55 -17.28
CA ARG A 69 -4.01 -22.81 -17.63
C ARG A 69 -4.23 -21.68 -16.64
N ALA A 70 -5.02 -20.69 -16.99
CA ALA A 70 -5.42 -19.65 -16.05
C ALA A 70 -6.23 -20.24 -14.89
N PRO A 71 -6.08 -19.70 -13.66
CA PRO A 71 -6.87 -20.13 -12.52
C PRO A 71 -8.37 -19.86 -12.75
N ALA A 72 -9.23 -20.67 -12.17
CA ALA A 72 -10.67 -20.41 -12.19
C ALA A 72 -11.01 -19.16 -11.35
N VAL A 73 -12.09 -18.46 -11.69
CA VAL A 73 -12.58 -17.29 -10.94
C VAL A 73 -12.77 -17.61 -9.46
N ASN A 74 -13.35 -18.76 -9.15
CA ASN A 74 -13.57 -19.20 -7.77
C ASN A 74 -12.25 -19.51 -7.03
N THR A 75 -11.19 -19.92 -7.74
CA THR A 75 -9.85 -20.09 -7.16
C THR A 75 -9.27 -18.76 -6.73
N LEU A 76 -9.39 -17.72 -7.56
CA LEU A 76 -8.97 -16.36 -7.21
C LEU A 76 -9.79 -15.81 -6.05
N ARG A 77 -11.13 -15.91 -6.12
CA ARG A 77 -12.02 -15.46 -5.05
C ARG A 77 -11.68 -16.12 -3.72
N GLY A 78 -11.64 -17.46 -3.69
CA GLY A 78 -11.34 -18.20 -2.45
C GLY A 78 -9.95 -17.90 -1.89
N LEU A 79 -8.96 -17.65 -2.76
CA LEU A 79 -7.64 -17.21 -2.33
C LEU A 79 -7.71 -15.87 -1.59
N PHE A 80 -8.30 -14.84 -2.21
CA PHE A 80 -8.37 -13.51 -1.60
C PHE A 80 -9.27 -13.46 -0.36
N GLN A 81 -10.25 -14.34 -0.24
CA GLN A 81 -11.05 -14.48 0.99
C GLN A 81 -10.30 -15.16 2.13
N ALA A 82 -9.35 -16.04 1.83
CA ALA A 82 -8.57 -16.78 2.83
C ALA A 82 -7.24 -16.09 3.17
N LEU A 83 -6.81 -15.12 2.38
CA LEU A 83 -5.54 -14.41 2.58
C LEU A 83 -5.67 -13.47 3.79
N ASP A 84 -4.67 -13.51 4.66
CA ASP A 84 -4.56 -12.54 5.74
C ASP A 84 -4.12 -11.17 5.16
N PRO A 85 -4.93 -10.10 5.30
CA PRO A 85 -4.56 -8.77 4.84
C PRO A 85 -3.25 -8.24 5.46
N ALA A 86 -2.96 -8.60 6.72
CA ALA A 86 -1.76 -8.14 7.40
C ALA A 86 -0.47 -8.73 6.78
N GLU A 87 -0.51 -9.99 6.34
CA GLU A 87 0.60 -10.61 5.64
C GLU A 87 0.85 -9.98 4.27
N LEU A 88 -0.23 -9.65 3.55
CA LEU A 88 -0.12 -8.95 2.27
C LEU A 88 0.47 -7.55 2.45
N GLU A 89 -0.02 -6.80 3.43
CA GLU A 89 0.48 -5.48 3.80
C GLU A 89 1.98 -5.53 4.16
N ALA A 90 2.38 -6.47 5.02
CA ALA A 90 3.78 -6.65 5.40
C ALA A 90 4.67 -6.94 4.19
N ALA A 91 4.19 -7.71 3.21
CA ALA A 91 4.94 -7.99 1.98
C ALA A 91 5.13 -6.73 1.12
N PHE A 92 4.07 -5.93 0.93
CA PHE A 92 4.17 -4.67 0.20
C PHE A 92 5.08 -3.66 0.92
N ARG A 93 5.00 -3.58 2.24
CA ARG A 93 5.87 -2.73 3.06
C ARG A 93 7.34 -3.10 2.92
N ARG A 94 7.68 -4.39 3.00
CA ARG A 94 9.06 -4.88 2.75
C ARG A 94 9.55 -4.50 1.36
N HIS A 95 8.68 -4.64 0.36
CA HIS A 95 9.03 -4.25 -1.01
C HIS A 95 9.26 -2.74 -1.13
N ALA A 96 8.38 -1.91 -0.59
CA ALA A 96 8.52 -0.45 -0.59
C ALA A 96 9.81 -0.01 0.14
N GLN A 97 10.13 -0.61 1.28
CA GLN A 97 11.38 -0.36 2.00
C GLN A 97 12.60 -0.68 1.15
N SER A 98 12.58 -1.80 0.39
CA SER A 98 13.68 -2.17 -0.51
C SER A 98 13.88 -1.19 -1.65
N LEU A 99 12.81 -0.55 -2.13
CA LEU A 99 12.86 0.50 -3.15
C LEU A 99 13.30 1.86 -2.59
N GLY A 100 12.87 2.17 -1.36
CA GLY A 100 13.17 3.43 -0.67
C GLY A 100 14.50 3.47 0.07
N ALA A 101 15.34 2.44 -0.04
CA ALA A 101 16.60 2.31 0.67
C ALA A 101 17.69 3.32 0.24
N ALA A 102 17.50 4.04 -0.87
CA ALA A 102 18.41 5.11 -1.26
C ALA A 102 18.37 6.26 -0.24
N ALA A 103 19.52 6.60 0.34
CA ALA A 103 19.62 7.75 1.22
C ALA A 103 19.27 9.04 0.46
N PRO A 104 18.53 9.97 1.07
CA PRO A 104 18.27 11.26 0.45
C PRO A 104 19.59 12.00 0.18
N PRO A 105 19.64 12.90 -0.81
CA PRO A 105 20.83 13.73 -1.06
C PRO A 105 21.29 14.45 0.21
N ALA A 106 22.59 14.62 0.37
CA ALA A 106 23.16 15.31 1.54
C ALA A 106 22.53 16.70 1.69
N GLY A 107 22.00 16.98 2.89
CA GLY A 107 21.32 18.25 3.20
C GLY A 107 19.81 18.29 2.92
N SER A 108 19.22 17.29 2.27
CA SER A 108 17.77 17.18 2.12
C SER A 108 17.16 16.36 3.27
N ARG A 109 15.94 16.73 3.69
CA ARG A 109 15.14 15.92 4.63
C ARG A 109 14.14 15.12 3.84
N ARG A 110 14.01 13.84 4.17
CA ARG A 110 12.94 13.01 3.62
C ARG A 110 11.59 13.57 4.10
N VAL A 111 10.65 13.77 3.18
CA VAL A 111 9.30 14.21 3.48
C VAL A 111 8.35 13.03 3.34
N ILE A 112 7.57 12.77 4.39
CA ILE A 112 6.52 11.74 4.40
C ILE A 112 5.17 12.43 4.56
N ALA A 113 4.33 12.34 3.53
CA ALA A 113 2.97 12.83 3.58
C ALA A 113 2.03 11.76 4.15
N LEU A 114 1.23 12.16 5.13
CA LEU A 114 0.20 11.31 5.74
C LEU A 114 -1.16 11.74 5.18
N ASP A 115 -1.87 10.83 4.53
CA ASP A 115 -3.17 11.08 3.89
C ASP A 115 -4.17 9.98 4.25
N GLY A 116 -5.33 10.41 4.76
CA GLY A 116 -6.46 9.53 5.06
C GLY A 116 -7.48 9.54 3.93
N LYS A 117 -7.85 8.34 3.44
CA LYS A 117 -8.80 8.18 2.34
C LYS A 117 -9.89 7.18 2.64
N THR A 118 -11.15 7.58 2.45
CA THR A 118 -12.29 6.67 2.48
C THR A 118 -12.45 5.99 1.12
N LEU A 119 -12.41 4.67 1.10
CA LEU A 119 -12.63 3.86 -0.09
C LEU A 119 -14.14 3.73 -0.33
N LYS A 120 -14.74 4.70 -1.02
CA LYS A 120 -16.20 4.85 -1.22
C LYS A 120 -16.94 3.62 -1.78
N ARG A 121 -16.24 2.64 -2.38
CA ARG A 121 -16.82 1.43 -2.95
C ARG A 121 -16.53 0.16 -2.14
N SER A 122 -15.96 0.29 -0.95
CA SER A 122 -15.64 -0.83 -0.06
C SER A 122 -16.73 -1.14 0.96
N PHE A 123 -17.80 -0.37 1.02
CA PHE A 123 -18.93 -0.68 1.89
C PHE A 123 -19.71 -1.89 1.35
N ASP A 124 -20.17 -2.72 2.26
CA ASP A 124 -21.02 -3.88 1.96
C ASP A 124 -22.36 -3.72 2.68
N HIS A 125 -23.38 -3.31 1.92
CA HIS A 125 -24.72 -3.10 2.44
C HIS A 125 -25.41 -4.38 2.94
N LEU A 126 -24.97 -5.56 2.46
CA LEU A 126 -25.57 -6.82 2.85
C LEU A 126 -25.08 -7.29 4.22
N ASN A 127 -23.88 -6.91 4.59
CA ASN A 127 -23.24 -7.28 5.86
C ASN A 127 -23.04 -6.08 6.82
N ASP A 128 -23.65 -4.94 6.51
CA ASP A 128 -23.59 -3.71 7.30
C ASP A 128 -22.13 -3.22 7.57
N VAL A 129 -21.24 -3.47 6.60
CA VAL A 129 -19.83 -3.09 6.69
C VAL A 129 -19.66 -1.68 6.14
N ALA A 130 -19.17 -0.77 6.98
CA ALA A 130 -18.85 0.61 6.58
C ALA A 130 -17.72 0.63 5.55
N ALA A 131 -17.66 1.72 4.75
CA ALA A 131 -16.57 1.92 3.82
C ALA A 131 -15.22 1.96 4.54
N ALA A 132 -14.24 1.21 4.06
CA ALA A 132 -12.90 1.21 4.62
C ALA A 132 -12.26 2.60 4.52
N HIS A 133 -11.70 3.06 5.63
CA HIS A 133 -10.92 4.28 5.70
C HIS A 133 -9.45 3.89 5.82
N VAL A 134 -8.60 4.38 4.92
CA VAL A 134 -7.19 3.98 4.85
C VAL A 134 -6.31 5.20 5.06
N LEU A 135 -5.44 5.13 6.04
CA LEU A 135 -4.36 6.09 6.28
C LEU A 135 -3.12 5.60 5.55
N SER A 136 -2.50 6.44 4.76
CA SER A 136 -1.29 6.13 3.97
C SER A 136 -0.13 7.04 4.36
N ALA A 137 1.07 6.48 4.43
CA ALA A 137 2.33 7.21 4.57
C ALA A 137 3.08 7.19 3.23
N PHE A 138 3.18 8.34 2.59
CA PHE A 138 3.75 8.52 1.26
C PHE A 138 5.09 9.24 1.32
N ALA A 139 6.17 8.59 0.88
CA ALA A 139 7.49 9.20 0.73
C ALA A 139 7.52 10.02 -0.56
N CYS A 140 7.53 11.36 -0.42
CA CYS A 140 7.37 12.28 -1.54
C CYS A 140 8.50 12.17 -2.58
N GLU A 141 9.75 12.06 -2.15
CA GLU A 141 10.92 12.01 -3.04
C GLU A 141 10.99 10.70 -3.84
N ALA A 142 10.60 9.59 -3.21
CA ALA A 142 10.64 8.28 -3.83
C ALA A 142 9.34 7.94 -4.57
N ALA A 143 8.28 8.75 -4.42
CA ALA A 143 6.93 8.49 -4.91
C ALA A 143 6.40 7.11 -4.48
N LEU A 144 6.67 6.72 -3.23
CA LEU A 144 6.34 5.41 -2.68
C LEU A 144 5.41 5.51 -1.47
N ILE A 145 4.41 4.65 -1.42
CA ILE A 145 3.66 4.38 -0.20
C ILE A 145 4.52 3.45 0.66
N LEU A 146 4.97 3.93 1.81
CA LEU A 146 5.81 3.17 2.74
C LEU A 146 4.99 2.19 3.57
N ALA A 147 3.80 2.62 3.97
CA ALA A 147 2.85 1.83 4.73
C ALA A 147 1.44 2.41 4.60
N HIS A 148 0.43 1.59 4.84
CA HIS A 148 -0.94 2.02 5.03
C HIS A 148 -1.59 1.24 6.17
N GLN A 149 -2.58 1.85 6.80
CA GLN A 149 -3.33 1.26 7.89
C GLN A 149 -4.81 1.51 7.69
N GLU A 150 -5.62 0.46 7.85
CA GLU A 150 -7.06 0.62 7.87
C GLU A 150 -7.51 1.23 9.20
N VAL A 151 -8.40 2.21 9.12
CA VAL A 151 -8.98 2.93 10.26
C VAL A 151 -10.49 2.81 10.18
N ARG A 152 -11.15 2.54 11.29
CA ARG A 152 -12.60 2.30 11.30
C ARG A 152 -13.42 3.55 11.05
N ASN A 153 -12.92 4.69 11.53
CA ASN A 153 -13.61 5.97 11.38
C ASN A 153 -12.61 7.14 11.53
N ALA A 154 -13.02 8.35 11.15
CA ALA A 154 -12.20 9.55 11.21
C ALA A 154 -11.75 9.91 12.66
N ALA A 155 -12.46 9.48 13.70
CA ALA A 155 -12.06 9.76 15.09
C ALA A 155 -10.83 8.95 15.53
N GLU A 156 -10.59 7.79 14.91
CA GLU A 156 -9.43 6.94 15.14
C GLU A 156 -8.20 7.34 14.32
N GLU A 157 -8.35 8.29 13.40
CA GLU A 157 -7.30 8.69 12.46
C GLU A 157 -6.07 9.26 13.17
N ILE A 158 -6.24 10.11 14.20
CA ILE A 158 -5.11 10.69 14.94
C ILE A 158 -4.31 9.63 15.71
N PRO A 159 -4.93 8.72 16.50
CA PRO A 159 -4.21 7.59 17.08
C PRO A 159 -3.52 6.70 16.06
N ALA A 160 -4.17 6.43 14.92
CA ALA A 160 -3.60 5.63 13.84
C ALA A 160 -2.38 6.30 13.19
N VAL A 161 -2.39 7.62 13.01
CA VAL A 161 -1.23 8.39 12.53
C VAL A 161 -0.05 8.21 13.49
N GLN A 162 -0.27 8.30 14.81
CA GLN A 162 0.78 8.13 15.80
C GLN A 162 1.38 6.72 15.75
N ALA A 163 0.51 5.70 15.70
CA ALA A 163 0.93 4.31 15.59
C ALA A 163 1.72 4.05 14.31
N LEU A 164 1.26 4.60 13.17
CA LEU A 164 1.94 4.46 11.88
C LEU A 164 3.32 5.11 11.87
N ILE A 165 3.47 6.29 12.49
CA ILE A 165 4.76 6.98 12.65
C ILE A 165 5.73 6.15 13.50
N GLU A 166 5.25 5.60 14.61
CA GLU A 166 6.06 4.73 15.49
C GLU A 166 6.47 3.45 14.77
N GLU A 167 5.55 2.83 14.05
CA GLU A 167 5.79 1.59 13.28
C GLU A 167 6.79 1.80 12.14
N LEU A 168 6.76 2.95 11.47
CA LEU A 168 7.73 3.29 10.42
C LEU A 168 9.16 3.39 10.96
N GLY A 169 9.34 3.75 12.25
CA GLY A 169 10.64 3.79 12.91
C GLY A 169 11.66 4.71 12.25
N VAL A 170 11.23 5.66 11.41
CA VAL A 170 12.09 6.53 10.63
C VAL A 170 12.52 7.76 11.43
N GLN A 171 13.80 8.11 11.40
CA GLN A 171 14.35 9.29 12.07
C GLN A 171 14.78 10.33 11.04
N GLY A 172 14.82 11.60 11.47
CA GLY A 172 15.30 12.71 10.62
C GLY A 172 14.38 13.05 9.44
N VAL A 173 13.11 12.65 9.49
CA VAL A 173 12.11 12.92 8.47
C VAL A 173 11.17 14.06 8.87
N LEU A 174 10.59 14.72 7.89
CA LEU A 174 9.50 15.69 8.06
C LEU A 174 8.19 15.01 7.70
N PHE A 175 7.26 14.92 8.66
CA PHE A 175 5.91 14.47 8.38
C PHE A 175 5.02 15.67 8.02
N THR A 176 4.26 15.54 6.93
CA THR A 176 3.20 16.47 6.56
C THR A 176 1.87 15.76 6.62
N ALA A 177 0.85 16.43 7.15
CA ALA A 177 -0.51 15.89 7.24
C ALA A 177 -1.50 17.02 6.95
N ASP A 178 -2.73 16.67 6.53
CA ASP A 178 -3.79 17.65 6.33
C ASP A 178 -4.11 18.41 7.64
N ALA A 179 -4.72 19.59 7.51
CA ALA A 179 -5.04 20.51 8.62
C ALA A 179 -5.82 19.85 9.77
N LEU A 180 -6.61 18.82 9.49
CA LEU A 180 -7.31 18.03 10.49
C LEU A 180 -6.36 17.31 11.47
N HIS A 181 -5.14 16.97 11.04
CA HIS A 181 -4.09 16.31 11.83
C HIS A 181 -3.15 17.29 12.51
N GLY A 182 -3.24 18.59 12.22
CA GLY A 182 -2.37 19.64 12.77
C GLY A 182 -2.59 19.96 14.26
N GLN A 183 -3.46 19.22 14.96
CA GLN A 183 -3.70 19.39 16.39
C GLN A 183 -2.49 18.93 17.22
N LYS A 184 -2.25 19.64 18.35
CA LYS A 184 -1.08 19.52 19.25
C LYS A 184 -0.68 18.09 19.71
N LYS A 185 -1.51 17.07 19.48
CA LYS A 185 -1.29 15.68 19.91
C LYS A 185 -0.34 14.86 19.02
N LEU A 186 0.02 15.33 17.83
CA LEU A 186 0.96 14.64 16.92
C LEU A 186 2.44 14.77 17.31
N ARG A 187 2.76 15.39 18.44
CA ARG A 187 4.13 15.47 18.95
C ARG A 187 4.52 14.15 19.62
N GLY A 188 4.94 13.17 18.83
CA GLY A 188 5.65 12.00 19.34
C GLY A 188 6.97 12.38 20.02
N ARG A 189 7.40 11.59 21.00
CA ARG A 189 8.59 11.80 21.86
C ARG A 189 9.95 11.81 21.13
N GLY A 190 10.02 12.12 19.84
CA GLY A 190 11.25 12.17 19.05
C GLY A 190 11.42 13.43 18.21
N ALA A 191 10.47 14.35 18.19
CA ALA A 191 10.57 15.55 17.37
C ALA A 191 11.19 16.70 18.17
N HIS A 192 12.48 16.93 17.98
CA HIS A 192 13.11 18.20 18.34
C HIS A 192 12.31 19.36 17.74
N ARG A 193 11.97 20.35 18.59
CA ARG A 193 11.21 21.56 18.29
C ARG A 193 11.49 22.12 16.89
N GLN A 194 10.49 22.11 16.02
CA GLN A 194 10.43 23.02 14.89
C GLN A 194 9.04 23.61 14.78
N ARG A 195 9.00 24.94 14.56
CA ARG A 195 7.81 25.78 14.45
C ARG A 195 6.95 25.32 13.24
N PRO A 196 5.62 25.35 13.33
CA PRO A 196 4.78 25.17 12.14
C PRO A 196 5.08 26.30 11.16
N VAL A 197 5.37 25.97 9.91
CA VAL A 197 5.37 26.93 8.79
C VAL A 197 3.89 27.18 8.49
N GLY A 198 3.41 28.33 8.93
CA GLY A 198 2.09 28.82 8.57
C GLY A 198 2.03 29.15 7.06
N PRO A 199 0.83 29.20 6.44
CA PRO A 199 0.70 29.58 5.05
C PRO A 199 1.28 30.98 4.85
N ALA A 200 2.10 31.13 3.80
CA ALA A 200 2.65 32.42 3.39
C ALA A 200 1.47 33.33 2.97
N GLN A 201 1.16 34.31 3.81
CA GLN A 201 0.26 35.39 3.46
C GLN A 201 1.04 36.34 2.55
N GLY A 202 0.82 36.23 1.25
CA GLY A 202 1.19 37.19 0.23
C GLY A 202 -0.03 37.68 -0.51
N GLN A 203 -0.80 38.56 0.11
CA GLN A 203 -1.76 39.39 -0.66
C GLN A 203 -1.06 40.67 -1.12
N PRO A 204 -1.07 41.01 -2.41
CA PRO A 204 -0.64 42.35 -2.86
C PRO A 204 -1.71 43.38 -2.47
N ALA A 205 -1.25 44.50 -1.96
CA ALA A 205 -2.09 45.64 -1.64
C ALA A 205 -2.74 46.26 -2.91
N PRO A 206 -3.97 46.81 -2.85
CA PRO A 206 -4.57 47.48 -3.98
C PRO A 206 -3.86 48.83 -4.21
N LEU A 207 -3.53 49.06 -5.46
CA LEU A 207 -3.07 50.38 -5.96
C LEU A 207 -4.20 51.41 -5.88
N ALA A 208 -3.91 52.53 -5.28
CA ALA A 208 -4.74 53.73 -5.31
C ALA A 208 -4.63 54.43 -6.67
#